data_32ee8f3de32f5e2b8e9c90ddcdd9ca34
#
_entry.id   32ee8f3de32f5e2b8e9c90ddcdd9ca34
#
_cell.length_a   1.000
_cell.length_b   1.000
_cell.length_c   1.000
_cell.angle_alpha   90.00
_cell.angle_beta   90.00
_cell.angle_gamma   90.00
#
_symmetry.space_group_name_H-M   'P 1'
#
loop_
_entity.id
_entity.type
_entity.pdbx_description
1 polymer ?
#
loop_
_entity_poly.entity_id
_entity_poly.type
_entity_poly.pdbx_seq_one_letter_code
_entity_poly.pdbx_strand_id
1 'polypeptide(L)'
;RSLIPPEAESDGMSSDHDGDGGAADRNVLGGELAPCGRDPETGYLRDGHCRDVDGDVGEHTLCAVVTAEFLRYSRDRGNDLITPRPEFDFPGLSPGDRWCLCVGRWLEAAEAGVAPPVVLEATDESVLRAVDIDRLRDREFDPETFDPGTLD
;
A
#
# COMPACT_ATOMS: atom_id res chain seq x y z
N ARG A 1 -4.85 -23.89 5.74
CA ARG A 1 -5.10 -24.01 6.40
C ARG A 1 -5.44 -24.07 6.63
N SER A 2 -5.21 -24.34 6.28
CA SER A 2 -5.53 -24.50 6.97
C SER A 2 -5.86 -24.84 7.02
N LEU A 3 -5.60 -25.10 6.72
CA LEU A 3 -5.81 -25.52 7.26
C LEU A 3 -5.88 -25.82 7.36
N ILE A 4 -5.88 -25.78 7.17
CA ILE A 4 -5.76 -26.10 7.74
C ILE A 4 -5.88 -26.47 7.69
N PRO A 5 -5.74 -26.41 7.40
CA PRO A 5 -5.64 -26.82 7.84
C PRO A 5 -5.73 -27.08 7.76
N PRO A 6 -5.50 -27.05 7.52
CA PRO A 6 -5.25 -27.27 8.03
C PRO A 6 -5.21 -27.40 8.05
N GLU A 7 -4.88 -27.32 8.26
CA GLU A 7 -4.35 -27.28 8.86
C GLU A 7 -4.18 -27.13 8.94
N ALA A 8 -4.14 -27.86 7.63
CA ALA A 8 -3.89 -27.76 8.14
C ALA A 8 -3.74 -27.67 8.27
N GLU A 9 -3.66 -27.22 8.66
CA GLU A 9 -3.24 -26.95 9.23
C GLU A 9 -3.09 -26.63 9.49
N SER A 10 -3.08 -27.64 8.11
CA SER A 10 -2.84 -27.45 8.80
C SER A 10 -2.77 -27.24 9.10
N ASP A 11 -2.66 -27.38 8.97
CA ASP A 11 -2.39 -27.07 9.66
C ASP A 11 -2.28 -26.61 9.84
N GLY A 12 -2.14 -27.22 9.05
CA GLY A 12 -1.93 -26.88 9.70
C GLY A 12 -1.86 -26.46 9.70
N MET A 13 -1.79 -25.97 9.62
CA MET A 13 -1.70 -25.49 10.02
C MET A 13 -1.64 -24.82 10.36
N SER A 14 -1.28 -25.23 9.54
CA SER A 14 -1.40 -24.73 10.19
C SER A 14 -1.34 -24.10 10.44
N SER A 15 -0.97 -24.08 9.96
CA SER A 15 -1.12 -23.65 10.52
C SER A 15 -1.04 -23.00 10.70
N ASP A 16 -0.83 -22.96 10.32
CA ASP A 16 -0.99 -22.53 10.73
C ASP A 16 -0.92 -21.82 10.89
N HIS A 17 -0.90 -21.67 10.51
CA HIS A 17 -1.02 -21.19 10.92
C HIS A 17 -0.98 -20.46 11.15
N ASP A 18 -0.36 -20.32 10.69
CA ASP A 18 -0.57 -19.90 11.13
C ASP A 18 -0.67 -19.27 11.45
N GLY A 19 -0.75 -19.37 10.95
CA GLY A 19 -1.00 -18.93 11.24
C GLY A 19 -1.20 -18.36 11.30
N ASP A 20 -1.41 -18.52 10.90
CA ASP A 20 -1.83 -18.00 10.83
C ASP A 20 -2.23 -17.79 10.55
N GLY A 21 -2.38 -18.05 10.07
CA GLY A 21 -2.78 -17.80 9.56
C GLY A 21 -3.09 -17.79 8.94
N GLY A 22 -3.08 -18.05 9.46
CA GLY A 22 -4.13 -17.71 8.58
C GLY A 22 -3.71 -17.57 7.17
N ALA A 23 -4.70 -17.52 6.26
CA ALA A 23 -4.35 -17.33 4.86
C ALA A 23 -3.51 -16.07 4.74
N ALA A 24 -2.42 -16.16 4.03
CA ALA A 24 -1.59 -15.00 3.75
C ALA A 24 -2.37 -14.03 2.88
N ASP A 25 -2.15 -12.75 3.11
CA ASP A 25 -2.73 -11.73 2.24
C ASP A 25 -2.12 -11.84 0.85
N ARG A 26 -2.91 -11.52 -0.16
CA ARG A 26 -2.47 -11.62 -1.54
C ARG A 26 -2.39 -10.26 -2.20
N ASN A 27 -1.47 -10.14 -3.15
CA ASN A 27 -1.32 -8.92 -3.92
C ASN A 27 -2.16 -8.96 -5.20
N VAL A 28 -2.20 -7.83 -5.91
CA VAL A 28 -2.99 -7.70 -7.14
C VAL A 28 -2.52 -8.62 -8.27
N LEU A 29 -1.33 -9.21 -8.14
CA LEU A 29 -0.79 -10.14 -9.12
C LEU A 29 -1.15 -11.60 -8.80
N GLY A 30 -1.83 -11.83 -7.68
CA GLY A 30 -2.24 -13.18 -7.27
C GLY A 30 -1.20 -13.90 -6.42
N GLY A 31 -0.10 -13.24 -6.09
CA GLY A 31 0.93 -13.83 -5.23
C GLY A 31 0.82 -13.36 -3.79
N GLU A 32 1.82 -13.68 -3.00
CA GLU A 32 1.87 -13.28 -1.60
C GLU A 32 2.12 -11.77 -1.49
N LEU A 33 1.43 -11.10 -0.58
CA LEU A 33 1.57 -9.66 -0.38
C LEU A 33 2.96 -9.34 0.18
N ALA A 34 3.75 -8.59 -0.60
CA ALA A 34 5.07 -8.18 -0.18
C ALA A 34 5.00 -6.93 0.71
N PRO A 35 6.01 -6.67 1.53
CA PRO A 35 6.04 -5.44 2.32
C PRO A 35 6.16 -4.22 1.42
N CYS A 36 5.46 -3.14 1.78
CA CYS A 36 5.52 -1.88 1.06
C CYS A 36 6.73 -1.07 1.51
N GLY A 37 6.90 -0.89 2.80
CA GLY A 37 8.05 -0.17 3.32
C GLY A 37 8.10 -0.15 4.83
N ARG A 38 9.31 0.01 5.36
CA ARG A 38 9.55 0.04 6.81
C ARG A 38 10.26 1.31 7.28
N ASP A 39 10.63 2.19 6.35
CA ASP A 39 11.29 3.45 6.71
C ASP A 39 10.76 4.55 5.79
N PRO A 40 9.67 5.24 6.19
CA PRO A 40 8.89 5.01 7.42
C PRO A 40 8.07 3.72 7.35
N GLU A 41 7.78 3.14 8.50
CA GLU A 41 6.94 1.96 8.57
C GLU A 41 5.52 2.32 8.16
N THR A 42 5.00 1.66 7.15
CA THR A 42 3.72 2.02 6.53
C THR A 42 2.64 0.98 6.80
N GLY A 43 1.40 1.30 6.38
CA GLY A 43 0.26 0.43 6.55
C GLY A 43 -0.63 0.85 7.72
N TYR A 44 -1.89 0.42 7.69
CA TYR A 44 -2.83 0.75 8.75
C TYR A 44 -2.33 0.24 10.11
N LEU A 45 -1.74 -0.97 10.11
CA LEU A 45 -1.19 -1.57 11.32
C LEU A 45 0.27 -1.16 11.58
N ARG A 46 0.84 -0.38 10.69
CA ARG A 46 2.26 0.05 10.77
C ARG A 46 3.22 -1.13 10.83
N ASP A 47 2.91 -2.20 10.09
CA ASP A 47 3.77 -3.39 10.01
C ASP A 47 4.51 -3.49 8.68
N GLY A 48 4.46 -2.44 7.86
CA GLY A 48 5.14 -2.40 6.58
C GLY A 48 4.35 -2.97 5.43
N HIS A 49 3.14 -3.47 5.67
CA HIS A 49 2.30 -4.09 4.65
C HIS A 49 1.00 -3.31 4.46
N CYS A 50 0.54 -3.24 3.21
CA CYS A 50 -0.72 -2.57 2.87
C CYS A 50 -1.87 -3.58 2.96
N ARG A 51 -2.15 -4.06 4.17
CA ARG A 51 -3.16 -5.09 4.39
C ARG A 51 -4.57 -4.53 4.36
N ASP A 52 -5.50 -5.35 3.89
CA ASP A 52 -6.93 -5.04 3.99
C ASP A 52 -7.39 -5.43 5.39
N VAL A 53 -7.62 -4.43 6.24
CA VAL A 53 -7.89 -4.63 7.66
C VAL A 53 -9.28 -4.10 8.00
N ASP A 54 -10.05 -4.88 8.76
CA ASP A 54 -11.34 -4.43 9.27
C ASP A 54 -11.14 -3.17 10.11
N GLY A 55 -11.95 -2.16 9.88
CA GLY A 55 -11.85 -0.89 10.59
C GLY A 55 -11.03 0.15 9.84
N ASP A 56 -10.30 -0.24 8.81
CA ASP A 56 -9.57 0.71 7.96
C ASP A 56 -10.53 1.30 6.92
N VAL A 57 -11.23 2.34 7.32
CA VAL A 57 -12.25 2.98 6.47
C VAL A 57 -11.61 3.59 5.21
N GLY A 58 -10.37 4.09 5.33
CA GLY A 58 -9.66 4.70 4.21
C GLY A 58 -9.10 3.69 3.23
N GLU A 59 -9.09 2.40 3.58
CA GLU A 59 -8.54 1.33 2.74
C GLU A 59 -7.12 1.65 2.29
N HIS A 60 -6.20 1.68 3.26
CA HIS A 60 -4.78 1.96 3.02
C HIS A 60 -4.10 0.72 2.46
N THR A 61 -4.51 0.30 1.27
CA THR A 61 -4.17 -1.01 0.71
C THR A 61 -3.34 -0.95 -0.57
N LEU A 62 -3.04 0.26 -1.06
CA LEU A 62 -2.30 0.46 -2.29
C LEU A 62 -0.90 0.97 -1.97
N CYS A 63 0.15 0.21 -2.33
CA CYS A 63 1.52 0.63 -2.09
C CYS A 63 2.01 1.52 -3.23
N ALA A 64 2.38 2.75 -2.91
CA ALA A 64 2.87 3.70 -3.90
C ALA A 64 4.23 4.25 -3.50
N VAL A 65 5.01 4.66 -4.50
CA VAL A 65 6.25 5.41 -4.29
C VAL A 65 5.90 6.87 -4.55
N VAL A 66 5.87 7.68 -3.49
CA VAL A 66 5.32 9.02 -3.60
C VAL A 66 6.27 9.96 -4.33
N THR A 67 5.69 10.92 -5.05
CA THR A 67 6.43 11.94 -5.78
C THR A 67 6.17 13.31 -5.15
N ALA A 68 7.06 14.25 -5.42
CA ALA A 68 6.86 15.63 -4.96
C ALA A 68 5.55 16.19 -5.48
N GLU A 69 5.22 15.91 -6.74
CA GLU A 69 3.99 16.39 -7.35
C GLU A 69 2.77 15.82 -6.64
N PHE A 70 2.76 14.51 -6.38
CA PHE A 70 1.64 13.90 -5.66
C PHE A 70 1.53 14.44 -4.23
N LEU A 71 2.66 14.59 -3.55
CA LEU A 71 2.65 15.06 -2.16
C LEU A 71 2.06 16.48 -2.05
N ARG A 72 2.42 17.36 -2.98
CA ARG A 72 1.85 18.72 -3.03
C ARG A 72 0.36 18.68 -3.32
N TYR A 73 -0.03 17.86 -4.31
CA TYR A 73 -1.44 17.72 -4.68
C TYR A 73 -2.26 17.21 -3.49
N SER A 74 -1.77 16.16 -2.83
CA SER A 74 -2.47 15.55 -1.70
C SER A 74 -2.64 16.53 -0.55
N ARG A 75 -1.58 17.30 -0.23
CA ARG A 75 -1.65 18.33 0.81
C ARG A 75 -2.71 19.36 0.46
N ASP A 76 -2.72 19.83 -0.79
CA ASP A 76 -3.66 20.85 -1.24
C ASP A 76 -5.10 20.36 -1.24
N ARG A 77 -5.30 19.04 -1.30
CA ARG A 77 -6.62 18.43 -1.23
C ARG A 77 -7.01 18.02 0.19
N GLY A 78 -6.25 18.45 1.18
CA GLY A 78 -6.59 18.23 2.58
C GLY A 78 -5.99 16.97 3.20
N ASN A 79 -5.16 16.23 2.48
CA ASN A 79 -4.48 15.06 3.00
C ASN A 79 -2.97 15.35 3.04
N ASP A 80 -2.54 16.06 4.08
CA ASP A 80 -1.14 16.49 4.22
C ASP A 80 -0.28 15.32 4.69
N LEU A 81 0.50 14.76 3.77
CA LEU A 81 1.45 13.68 4.07
C LEU A 81 2.87 14.19 4.25
N ILE A 82 3.08 15.51 4.12
CA ILE A 82 4.41 16.11 4.20
C ILE A 82 4.78 16.50 5.62
N THR A 83 3.82 17.06 6.35
CA THR A 83 4.07 17.59 7.70
C THR A 83 4.17 16.44 8.71
N PRO A 84 5.26 16.35 9.48
CA PRO A 84 5.35 15.33 10.53
C PRO A 84 4.24 15.46 11.56
N ARG A 85 3.75 14.33 12.06
CA ARG A 85 2.72 14.24 13.10
C ARG A 85 3.23 13.32 14.20
N PRO A 86 4.05 13.85 15.14
CA PRO A 86 4.65 13.02 16.19
C PRO A 86 3.61 12.30 17.05
N GLU A 87 2.43 12.90 17.23
CA GLU A 87 1.35 12.31 18.02
C GLU A 87 0.83 11.00 17.41
N PHE A 88 1.09 10.75 16.12
CA PHE A 88 0.71 9.54 15.42
C PHE A 88 1.93 8.73 14.97
N ASP A 89 3.10 9.04 15.48
CA ASP A 89 4.37 8.43 15.05
C ASP A 89 4.57 8.52 13.53
N PHE A 90 4.11 9.62 12.95
CA PHE A 90 4.21 9.86 11.50
C PHE A 90 5.33 10.88 11.24
N PRO A 91 6.44 10.48 10.61
CA PRO A 91 7.59 11.37 10.40
C PRO A 91 7.43 12.30 9.20
N GLY A 92 6.32 12.21 8.45
CA GLY A 92 6.18 12.92 7.20
C GLY A 92 6.84 12.15 6.07
N LEU A 93 6.36 12.35 4.85
CA LEU A 93 6.90 11.67 3.68
C LEU A 93 7.75 12.62 2.84
N SER A 94 8.78 12.05 2.23
CA SER A 94 9.62 12.73 1.26
C SER A 94 9.47 12.04 -0.09
N PRO A 95 9.73 12.75 -1.20
CA PRO A 95 9.67 12.10 -2.52
C PRO A 95 10.56 10.86 -2.55
N GLY A 96 10.02 9.76 -3.07
CA GLY A 96 10.72 8.48 -3.11
C GLY A 96 10.37 7.54 -1.98
N ASP A 97 9.69 8.02 -0.95
CA ASP A 97 9.24 7.15 0.14
C ASP A 97 8.10 6.26 -0.34
N ARG A 98 7.99 5.07 0.25
CA ARG A 98 6.87 4.16 -0.01
C ARG A 98 5.83 4.34 1.07
N TRP A 99 4.57 4.27 0.65
CA TRP A 99 3.48 4.48 1.58
C TRP A 99 2.24 3.71 1.14
N CYS A 100 1.50 3.16 2.10
CA CYS A 100 0.22 2.53 1.83
C CYS A 100 -0.84 3.63 1.75
N LEU A 101 -1.26 3.94 0.52
CA LEU A 101 -2.21 5.01 0.27
C LEU A 101 -3.65 4.54 0.37
N CYS A 102 -4.55 5.45 0.73
CA CYS A 102 -5.98 5.26 0.53
C CYS A 102 -6.24 5.09 -0.97
N VAL A 103 -6.99 4.05 -1.32
CA VAL A 103 -7.33 3.79 -2.72
C VAL A 103 -8.03 5.00 -3.34
N GLY A 104 -8.97 5.63 -2.60
CA GLY A 104 -9.69 6.80 -3.09
C GLY A 104 -8.77 7.98 -3.35
N ARG A 105 -7.74 8.18 -2.54
CA ARG A 105 -6.79 9.27 -2.75
C ARG A 105 -5.94 9.03 -4.00
N TRP A 106 -5.58 7.75 -4.24
CA TRP A 106 -4.84 7.42 -5.45
C TRP A 106 -5.68 7.68 -6.70
N LEU A 107 -6.96 7.28 -6.66
CA LEU A 107 -7.88 7.50 -7.78
C LEU A 107 -8.08 8.99 -8.05
N GLU A 108 -8.23 9.79 -7.01
CA GLU A 108 -8.36 11.24 -7.13
C GLU A 108 -7.13 11.82 -7.83
N ALA A 109 -5.95 11.39 -7.42
CA ALA A 109 -4.69 11.85 -8.02
C ALA A 109 -4.56 11.37 -9.47
N ALA A 110 -5.04 10.15 -9.77
CA ALA A 110 -4.99 9.62 -11.13
C ALA A 110 -5.82 10.46 -12.08
N GLU A 111 -6.98 10.93 -11.63
CA GLU A 111 -7.82 11.77 -12.45
C GLU A 111 -7.22 13.15 -12.69
N ALA A 112 -6.40 13.61 -11.75
CA ALA A 112 -5.67 14.86 -11.90
C ALA A 112 -4.35 14.71 -12.65
N GLY A 113 -3.98 13.47 -13.03
CA GLY A 113 -2.75 13.22 -13.77
C GLY A 113 -1.50 13.20 -12.92
N VAL A 114 -1.64 13.06 -11.59
CA VAL A 114 -0.50 13.14 -10.65
C VAL A 114 -0.40 11.91 -9.75
N ALA A 115 -1.04 10.79 -10.13
CA ALA A 115 -0.98 9.57 -9.32
C ALA A 115 0.46 9.06 -9.22
N PRO A 116 0.91 8.71 -8.01
CA PRO A 116 2.26 8.15 -7.86
C PRO A 116 2.30 6.71 -8.40
N PRO A 117 3.49 6.24 -8.80
CA PRO A 117 3.61 4.86 -9.28
C PRO A 117 3.32 3.85 -8.18
N VAL A 118 2.87 2.67 -8.60
CA VAL A 118 2.35 1.62 -7.73
C VAL A 118 3.31 0.44 -7.69
N VAL A 119 3.59 -0.07 -6.49
CA VAL A 119 4.35 -1.31 -6.33
C VAL A 119 3.34 -2.45 -6.28
N LEU A 120 3.18 -3.15 -7.40
CA LEU A 120 2.09 -4.12 -7.55
C LEU A 120 2.20 -5.28 -6.58
N GLU A 121 3.40 -5.81 -6.36
CA GLU A 121 3.58 -6.93 -5.46
C GLU A 121 3.28 -6.60 -4.00
N ALA A 122 3.24 -5.32 -3.66
CA ALA A 122 2.96 -4.85 -2.30
C ALA A 122 1.58 -4.20 -2.17
N THR A 123 0.75 -4.31 -3.20
CA THR A 123 -0.61 -3.76 -3.23
C THR A 123 -1.61 -4.89 -3.04
N ASP A 124 -2.50 -4.73 -2.07
CA ASP A 124 -3.44 -5.78 -1.70
C ASP A 124 -4.45 -6.04 -2.83
N GLU A 125 -4.83 -7.31 -2.99
CA GLU A 125 -5.77 -7.71 -4.06
C GLU A 125 -7.11 -6.98 -3.97
N SER A 126 -7.51 -6.52 -2.77
CA SER A 126 -8.76 -5.80 -2.58
C SER A 126 -8.83 -4.52 -3.40
N VAL A 127 -7.70 -3.97 -3.79
CA VAL A 127 -7.66 -2.77 -4.66
C VAL A 127 -8.37 -3.03 -5.98
N LEU A 128 -8.38 -4.29 -6.44
CA LEU A 128 -9.03 -4.65 -7.71
C LEU A 128 -10.55 -4.47 -7.69
N ARG A 129 -11.15 -4.30 -6.50
CA ARG A 129 -12.58 -3.98 -6.40
C ARG A 129 -12.88 -2.57 -6.91
N ALA A 130 -11.88 -1.68 -6.89
CA ALA A 130 -12.06 -0.27 -7.25
C ALA A 130 -11.26 0.15 -8.47
N VAL A 131 -10.18 -0.57 -8.80
CA VAL A 131 -9.26 -0.18 -9.86
C VAL A 131 -8.90 -1.40 -10.69
N ASP A 132 -9.05 -1.31 -12.02
CA ASP A 132 -8.65 -2.40 -12.91
C ASP A 132 -7.14 -2.60 -12.89
N ILE A 133 -6.71 -3.85 -13.03
CA ILE A 133 -5.28 -4.17 -13.03
C ILE A 133 -4.53 -3.44 -14.13
N ASP A 134 -5.15 -3.24 -15.29
CA ASP A 134 -4.49 -2.54 -16.40
C ASP A 134 -4.18 -1.10 -16.02
N ARG A 135 -5.07 -0.45 -15.26
CA ARG A 135 -4.86 0.92 -14.82
C ARG A 135 -3.72 1.01 -13.82
N LEU A 136 -3.58 -0.01 -12.97
CA LEU A 136 -2.45 -0.08 -12.04
C LEU A 136 -1.15 -0.33 -12.80
N ARG A 137 -1.17 -1.21 -13.81
CA ARG A 137 0.03 -1.50 -14.60
C ARG A 137 0.51 -0.29 -15.38
N ASP A 138 -0.40 0.58 -15.82
CA ASP A 138 -0.04 1.82 -16.51
C ASP A 138 0.79 2.75 -15.60
N ARG A 139 0.69 2.57 -14.30
CA ARG A 139 1.43 3.36 -13.32
C ARG A 139 2.36 2.48 -12.48
N GLU A 140 2.76 1.34 -13.01
CA GLU A 140 3.66 0.43 -12.28
C GLU A 140 4.98 1.11 -12.00
N PHE A 141 5.46 0.96 -10.76
CA PHE A 141 6.75 1.53 -10.35
C PHE A 141 7.89 0.84 -11.10
N ASP A 142 8.74 1.66 -11.73
CA ASP A 142 9.95 1.19 -12.40
C ASP A 142 11.13 1.99 -11.82
N PRO A 143 12.00 1.33 -11.03
CA PRO A 143 13.10 2.05 -10.38
C PRO A 143 14.08 2.67 -11.37
N GLU A 144 14.14 2.18 -12.62
CA GLU A 144 15.07 2.72 -13.61
C GLU A 144 14.62 4.02 -14.22
N THR A 145 13.31 4.27 -14.29
CA THR A 145 12.76 5.47 -14.90
C THR A 145 12.11 6.42 -13.89
N PHE A 146 12.02 6.01 -12.63
CA PHE A 146 11.31 6.78 -11.61
C PHE A 146 12.03 8.08 -11.28
N ASP A 147 11.28 9.19 -11.32
CA ASP A 147 11.77 10.51 -10.92
C ASP A 147 10.89 11.01 -9.77
N PRO A 148 11.42 11.07 -8.55
CA PRO A 148 10.61 11.51 -7.40
C PRO A 148 10.30 13.00 -7.40
N GLY A 149 11.08 13.80 -8.13
CA GLY A 149 10.94 15.25 -8.07
C GLY A 149 11.53 15.81 -6.79
N THR A 150 11.30 17.09 -6.56
CA THR A 150 11.87 17.80 -5.40
C THR A 150 10.79 18.62 -4.73
N LEU A 151 10.70 18.52 -3.39
CA LEU A 151 9.88 19.42 -2.58
C LEU A 151 10.70 20.67 -2.25
N ASP A 152 10.09 21.84 -2.43
CA ASP A 152 10.71 23.11 -2.08
C ASP A 152 10.42 23.50 -0.65
#